data_1811e366acd9100fdd1ea4fffec9d5ea
#
_entry.id   1811e366acd9100fdd1ea4fffec9d5ea
#
_cell.length_a   1.000
_cell.length_b   1.000
_cell.length_c   1.000
_cell.angle_alpha   90.00
_cell.angle_beta   90.00
_cell.angle_gamma   90.00
#
_symmetry.space_group_name_H-M   'P 1'
#
loop_
_entity.id
_entity.type
_entity.pdbx_description
1 polymer ?
#
loop_
_entity_poly.entity_id
_entity_poly.type
_entity_poly.pdbx_seq_one_letter_code
_entity_poly.pdbx_strand_id
1 'polypeptide(L)'
;MEMSPIPKTAPFAEEEIDLLNRVVGTASPIQRAWLAGFLAGLDASSGRGALAIQPAAPARPAEPLTIVYASESGNSEKLAGDIAKSARKNGLKPIIIDMADLDLAALTSAKKLIFIAATWGEGDPPARAIRAYNELMGEGAPRLDGVEFGVLALGDTAYAEFCAIGKKIDERLAALGGKRVVDRVDCDLDFAEPAARWIGDAVKVLTPPNAGGRVIEVDFGARPAASASTDIVEAEITEHVDLNSSRSDKETIHLALSFENGAPAYEPGDSLDLYPENDPAYVDELLKLAGLAGDEKLRSDFIKSRDVTTLSLRTVETYAEKTGHHYVKALIADGQAREWIAGRQLIDLIATFPIALDAETLRALTRPLAPRAYSIASSRREVGDEAHLLISAVRYDSHGRARKGVASNYTAERVKRGGRVRVKLKPNKHFALPAPDKDVIMVGPGTGVAPFRAFVQERRATEASGRSWLFFGDR
;
A
#
# COMPACT_ATOMS: atom_id res chain seq x y z
N MET A 1 -9.76 -12.13 30.52
CA MET A 1 -9.78 -10.87 31.30
C MET A 1 -10.90 -11.01 32.29
N GLU A 2 -10.59 -11.30 33.55
CA GLU A 2 -11.59 -11.35 34.63
C GLU A 2 -12.15 -9.94 34.83
N MET A 3 -13.47 -9.83 34.79
CA MET A 3 -14.14 -8.55 35.05
C MET A 3 -14.05 -8.21 36.55
N SER A 4 -13.66 -6.98 36.85
CA SER A 4 -13.75 -6.48 38.22
C SER A 4 -15.20 -6.49 38.70
N PRO A 5 -15.50 -7.06 39.84
CA PRO A 5 -16.84 -7.06 40.38
C PRO A 5 -17.30 -5.63 40.76
N ILE A 6 -18.60 -5.42 40.84
CA ILE A 6 -19.18 -4.15 41.32
C ILE A 6 -18.66 -3.90 42.75
N PRO A 7 -18.06 -2.72 42.99
CA PRO A 7 -17.45 -2.44 44.28
C PRO A 7 -18.52 -2.33 45.40
N LYS A 8 -18.19 -2.75 46.62
CA LYS A 8 -19.08 -2.66 47.77
C LYS A 8 -19.51 -1.24 48.15
N THR A 9 -18.87 -0.23 47.57
CA THR A 9 -19.22 1.19 47.70
C THR A 9 -20.31 1.64 46.72
N ALA A 10 -20.81 0.75 45.88
CA ALA A 10 -21.93 1.05 45.00
C ALA A 10 -23.21 1.34 45.80
N PRO A 11 -24.12 2.20 45.35
CA PRO A 11 -25.32 2.62 46.08
C PRO A 11 -26.42 1.55 46.09
N PHE A 12 -26.07 0.31 46.45
CA PHE A 12 -26.95 -0.85 46.52
C PHE A 12 -26.70 -1.61 47.82
N ALA A 13 -27.70 -2.35 48.34
CA ALA A 13 -27.51 -3.25 49.45
C ALA A 13 -26.56 -4.41 49.08
N GLU A 14 -25.87 -5.00 50.09
CA GLU A 14 -24.89 -6.08 49.82
C GLU A 14 -25.48 -7.26 49.07
N GLU A 15 -26.71 -7.64 49.36
CA GLU A 15 -27.46 -8.73 48.67
C GLU A 15 -27.75 -8.37 47.20
N GLU A 16 -28.00 -7.09 46.91
CA GLU A 16 -28.23 -6.59 45.56
C GLU A 16 -26.94 -6.55 44.73
N ILE A 17 -25.81 -6.19 45.38
CA ILE A 17 -24.49 -6.22 44.76
C ILE A 17 -24.12 -7.65 44.34
N ASP A 18 -24.40 -8.63 45.18
CA ASP A 18 -24.14 -10.04 44.88
C ASP A 18 -25.02 -10.56 43.73
N LEU A 19 -26.29 -10.13 43.68
CA LEU A 19 -27.20 -10.47 42.58
C LEU A 19 -26.73 -9.85 41.24
N LEU A 20 -26.39 -8.57 41.26
CA LEU A 20 -25.89 -7.85 40.13
C LEU A 20 -24.58 -8.44 39.59
N ASN A 21 -23.65 -8.79 40.49
CA ASN A 21 -22.42 -9.46 40.10
C ASN A 21 -22.65 -10.82 39.45
N ARG A 22 -23.63 -11.60 39.92
CA ARG A 22 -24.04 -12.86 39.26
C ARG A 22 -24.57 -12.63 37.86
N VAL A 23 -25.45 -11.65 37.67
CA VAL A 23 -26.07 -11.35 36.36
C VAL A 23 -25.03 -10.78 35.40
N VAL A 24 -24.27 -9.76 35.81
CA VAL A 24 -23.32 -9.06 34.96
C VAL A 24 -22.07 -9.91 34.69
N GLY A 25 -21.65 -10.75 35.64
CA GLY A 25 -20.48 -11.63 35.47
C GLY A 25 -20.71 -12.76 34.47
N THR A 26 -21.94 -13.27 34.37
CA THR A 26 -22.29 -14.33 33.40
C THR A 26 -22.82 -13.80 32.05
N ALA A 27 -23.17 -12.52 31.99
CA ALA A 27 -23.75 -11.91 30.81
C ALA A 27 -22.71 -11.72 29.68
N SER A 28 -23.09 -12.00 28.46
CA SER A 28 -22.28 -11.68 27.28
C SER A 28 -22.17 -10.15 27.08
N PRO A 29 -21.17 -9.65 26.32
CA PRO A 29 -21.05 -8.23 26.02
C PRO A 29 -22.35 -7.62 25.44
N ILE A 30 -23.07 -8.37 24.62
CA ILE A 30 -24.34 -7.95 24.00
C ILE A 30 -25.45 -7.82 25.07
N GLN A 31 -25.55 -8.78 25.98
CA GLN A 31 -26.52 -8.73 27.07
C GLN A 31 -26.27 -7.58 28.03
N ARG A 32 -25.00 -7.28 28.32
CA ARG A 32 -24.62 -6.11 29.13
C ARG A 32 -24.96 -4.79 28.47
N ALA A 33 -24.69 -4.66 27.16
CA ALA A 33 -25.05 -3.47 26.40
C ALA A 33 -26.57 -3.26 26.32
N TRP A 34 -27.33 -4.34 26.12
CA TRP A 34 -28.79 -4.31 26.14
C TRP A 34 -29.35 -3.86 27.50
N LEU A 35 -28.84 -4.42 28.58
CA LEU A 35 -29.26 -4.08 29.95
C LEU A 35 -28.98 -2.62 30.29
N ALA A 36 -27.81 -2.10 29.89
CA ALA A 36 -27.44 -0.70 30.08
C ALA A 36 -28.39 0.25 29.32
N GLY A 37 -28.75 -0.09 28.07
CA GLY A 37 -29.70 0.67 27.27
C GLY A 37 -31.12 0.61 27.82
N PHE A 38 -31.54 -0.56 28.33
CA PHE A 38 -32.86 -0.74 28.94
C PHE A 38 -33.00 0.09 30.23
N LEU A 39 -32.00 0.08 31.12
CA LEU A 39 -31.99 0.86 32.34
C LEU A 39 -32.00 2.38 32.04
N ALA A 40 -31.22 2.83 31.09
CA ALA A 40 -31.22 4.22 30.61
C ALA A 40 -32.60 4.63 30.04
N GLY A 41 -33.29 3.71 29.36
CA GLY A 41 -34.65 3.95 28.85
C GLY A 41 -35.71 4.02 29.95
N LEU A 42 -35.58 3.23 31.01
CA LEU A 42 -36.46 3.30 32.21
C LEU A 42 -36.32 4.63 32.94
N ASP A 43 -35.09 5.13 33.10
CA ASP A 43 -34.83 6.42 33.75
C ASP A 43 -35.45 7.59 32.91
N ALA A 44 -35.36 7.50 31.59
CA ALA A 44 -35.98 8.48 30.70
C ALA A 44 -37.51 8.48 30.76
N SER A 45 -38.13 7.32 31.08
CA SER A 45 -39.60 7.17 31.16
C SER A 45 -40.21 7.49 32.53
N SER A 46 -39.40 7.44 33.57
CA SER A 46 -39.91 7.55 34.96
C SER A 46 -40.06 8.98 35.53
N GLY A 47 -39.67 10.00 34.79
CA GLY A 47 -39.99 11.41 35.09
C GLY A 47 -39.52 11.95 36.46
N ARG A 48 -38.65 11.22 37.17
CA ARG A 48 -38.11 11.63 38.46
C ARG A 48 -36.63 11.98 38.37
N GLY A 49 -36.37 13.30 38.43
CA GLY A 49 -35.03 13.81 38.75
C GLY A 49 -33.97 13.58 37.71
N ALA A 50 -34.18 14.14 36.53
CA ALA A 50 -33.07 14.37 35.61
C ALA A 50 -32.03 15.24 36.33
N LEU A 51 -30.86 14.65 36.68
CA LEU A 51 -29.62 15.42 36.59
C LEU A 51 -29.69 16.08 35.22
N ALA A 52 -29.70 17.43 35.18
CA ALA A 52 -29.86 18.19 33.99
C ALA A 52 -28.80 17.75 32.96
N ILE A 53 -29.11 16.71 32.21
CA ILE A 53 -28.50 16.47 30.91
C ILE A 53 -29.01 17.63 30.08
N GLN A 54 -28.20 18.67 29.92
CA GLN A 54 -28.46 19.68 28.92
C GLN A 54 -28.84 18.91 27.66
N PRO A 55 -30.01 19.20 27.02
CA PRO A 55 -30.33 18.52 25.78
C PRO A 55 -29.13 18.73 24.88
N ALA A 56 -28.51 17.60 24.47
CA ALA A 56 -27.45 17.65 23.50
C ALA A 56 -28.00 18.48 22.34
N ALA A 57 -27.35 19.59 22.04
CA ALA A 57 -27.75 20.42 20.90
C ALA A 57 -27.94 19.47 19.71
N PRO A 58 -29.01 19.63 18.92
CA PRO A 58 -29.33 18.71 17.85
C PRO A 58 -28.06 18.43 17.08
N ALA A 59 -27.67 17.15 16.99
CA ALA A 59 -26.43 16.75 16.35
C ALA A 59 -26.46 17.36 14.94
N ARG A 60 -25.58 18.31 14.68
CA ARG A 60 -25.44 18.89 13.36
C ARG A 60 -25.16 17.74 12.40
N PRO A 61 -25.80 17.71 11.22
CA PRO A 61 -25.50 16.68 10.23
C PRO A 61 -23.99 16.67 9.98
N ALA A 62 -23.38 15.49 10.04
CA ALA A 62 -21.96 15.31 9.83
C ALA A 62 -21.56 15.92 8.47
N GLU A 63 -20.56 16.81 8.48
CA GLU A 63 -20.10 17.46 7.25
C GLU A 63 -19.45 16.46 6.31
N PRO A 64 -19.75 16.49 5.01
CA PRO A 64 -19.14 15.60 4.04
C PRO A 64 -17.65 15.92 3.87
N LEU A 65 -16.82 14.87 3.79
CA LEU A 65 -15.42 14.91 3.38
C LEU A 65 -15.25 14.04 2.15
N THR A 66 -14.96 14.65 1.02
CA THR A 66 -14.65 13.92 -0.22
C THR A 66 -13.20 13.48 -0.20
N ILE A 67 -12.95 12.20 -0.42
CA ILE A 67 -11.62 11.59 -0.46
C ILE A 67 -11.46 10.98 -1.85
N VAL A 68 -10.59 11.55 -2.67
CA VAL A 68 -10.28 11.03 -4.00
C VAL A 68 -8.93 10.33 -3.95
N TYR A 69 -8.82 9.15 -4.51
CA TYR A 69 -7.53 8.44 -4.60
C TYR A 69 -7.21 8.00 -6.02
N ALA A 70 -5.92 8.06 -6.38
CA ALA A 70 -5.33 7.48 -7.58
C ALA A 70 -4.29 6.44 -7.17
N SER A 71 -4.50 5.18 -7.54
CA SER A 71 -3.65 4.07 -7.10
C SER A 71 -3.40 3.06 -8.21
N GLU A 72 -2.14 2.63 -8.35
CA GLU A 72 -1.78 1.48 -9.18
C GLU A 72 -1.62 0.22 -8.31
N SER A 73 -0.97 0.36 -7.16
CA SER A 73 -0.63 -0.74 -6.27
C SER A 73 -1.60 -0.99 -5.12
N GLY A 74 -2.69 -0.17 -4.99
CA GLY A 74 -3.66 -0.22 -3.90
C GLY A 74 -3.25 0.57 -2.64
N ASN A 75 -2.05 1.15 -2.58
CA ASN A 75 -1.58 1.90 -1.41
C ASN A 75 -2.42 3.15 -1.14
N SER A 76 -2.73 3.94 -2.18
CA SER A 76 -3.58 5.14 -2.04
C SER A 76 -5.01 4.77 -1.63
N GLU A 77 -5.56 3.65 -2.13
CA GLU A 77 -6.87 3.12 -1.73
C GLU A 77 -6.90 2.78 -0.23
N LYS A 78 -5.87 2.06 0.26
CA LYS A 78 -5.73 1.74 1.68
C LYS A 78 -5.69 3.00 2.54
N LEU A 79 -4.90 3.99 2.16
CA LEU A 79 -4.80 5.26 2.88
C LEU A 79 -6.12 6.04 2.85
N ALA A 80 -6.88 6.01 1.75
CA ALA A 80 -8.23 6.58 1.68
C ALA A 80 -9.17 5.92 2.71
N GLY A 81 -9.08 4.60 2.87
CA GLY A 81 -9.79 3.86 3.92
C GLY A 81 -9.39 4.28 5.33
N ASP A 82 -8.10 4.51 5.58
CA ASP A 82 -7.60 4.94 6.90
C ASP A 82 -8.01 6.40 7.21
N ILE A 83 -7.98 7.30 6.22
CA ILE A 83 -8.53 8.66 6.34
C ILE A 83 -10.02 8.60 6.66
N ALA A 84 -10.78 7.76 5.96
CA ALA A 84 -12.22 7.64 6.20
C ALA A 84 -12.54 7.14 7.61
N LYS A 85 -11.78 6.19 8.14
CA LYS A 85 -11.91 5.74 9.54
C LYS A 85 -11.62 6.86 10.53
N SER A 86 -10.54 7.63 10.29
CA SER A 86 -10.17 8.78 11.11
C SER A 86 -11.24 9.88 11.04
N ALA A 87 -11.73 10.20 9.84
CA ALA A 87 -12.76 11.20 9.61
C ALA A 87 -14.07 10.89 10.35
N ARG A 88 -14.55 9.63 10.29
CA ARG A 88 -15.75 9.20 11.03
C ARG A 88 -15.59 9.39 12.54
N LYS A 89 -14.43 9.04 13.09
CA LYS A 89 -14.13 9.24 14.54
C LYS A 89 -14.18 10.72 14.96
N ASN A 90 -13.94 11.61 14.00
CA ASN A 90 -13.95 13.07 14.21
C ASN A 90 -15.25 13.73 13.75
N GLY A 91 -16.32 12.98 13.48
CA GLY A 91 -17.65 13.50 13.17
C GLY A 91 -17.83 14.00 11.73
N LEU A 92 -16.93 13.63 10.81
CA LEU A 92 -17.07 13.87 9.38
C LEU A 92 -17.76 12.67 8.69
N LYS A 93 -18.44 12.93 7.56
CA LYS A 93 -19.03 11.90 6.70
C LYS A 93 -18.14 11.69 5.46
N PRO A 94 -17.19 10.72 5.47
CA PRO A 94 -16.30 10.50 4.34
C PRO A 94 -17.03 9.87 3.16
N ILE A 95 -16.70 10.35 1.95
CA ILE A 95 -17.10 9.81 0.65
C ILE A 95 -15.81 9.48 -0.08
N ILE A 96 -15.55 8.19 -0.35
CA ILE A 96 -14.35 7.75 -1.06
C ILE A 96 -14.68 7.58 -2.53
N ILE A 97 -13.85 8.14 -3.42
CA ILE A 97 -13.99 8.08 -4.87
C ILE A 97 -12.66 7.62 -5.47
N ASP A 98 -12.68 6.54 -6.25
CA ASP A 98 -11.56 6.19 -7.13
C ASP A 98 -11.49 7.24 -8.24
N MET A 99 -10.29 7.77 -8.51
CA MET A 99 -10.10 8.74 -9.60
C MET A 99 -10.49 8.17 -10.97
N ALA A 100 -10.47 6.87 -11.14
CA ALA A 100 -10.97 6.21 -12.35
C ALA A 100 -12.46 6.48 -12.62
N ASP A 101 -13.23 6.62 -11.55
CA ASP A 101 -14.69 6.82 -11.58
C ASP A 101 -15.07 8.28 -11.30
N LEU A 102 -14.08 9.17 -11.15
CA LEU A 102 -14.29 10.56 -10.80
C LEU A 102 -15.01 11.31 -11.93
N ASP A 103 -16.17 11.91 -11.60
CA ASP A 103 -16.76 13.02 -12.34
C ASP A 103 -16.27 14.33 -11.69
N LEU A 104 -15.63 15.19 -12.47
CA LEU A 104 -15.11 16.48 -11.96
C LEU A 104 -16.20 17.39 -11.38
N ALA A 105 -17.46 17.22 -11.79
CA ALA A 105 -18.59 17.93 -11.19
C ALA A 105 -18.74 17.63 -9.69
N ALA A 106 -18.35 16.44 -9.24
CA ALA A 106 -18.35 16.08 -7.82
C ALA A 106 -17.38 16.93 -6.99
N LEU A 107 -16.29 17.40 -7.58
CA LEU A 107 -15.32 18.27 -6.89
C LEU A 107 -15.90 19.65 -6.58
N THR A 108 -16.75 20.20 -7.44
CA THR A 108 -17.36 21.53 -7.25
C THR A 108 -18.35 21.56 -6.09
N SER A 109 -18.98 20.44 -5.80
CA SER A 109 -19.91 20.30 -4.67
C SER A 109 -19.20 19.93 -3.36
N ALA A 110 -17.93 19.55 -3.41
CA ALA A 110 -17.13 19.23 -2.22
C ALA A 110 -16.76 20.53 -1.49
N LYS A 111 -17.12 20.64 -0.20
CA LYS A 111 -16.60 21.70 0.66
C LYS A 111 -15.21 21.37 1.22
N LYS A 112 -14.97 20.08 1.45
CA LYS A 112 -13.74 19.53 2.02
C LYS A 112 -13.27 18.37 1.15
N LEU A 113 -12.01 18.41 0.72
CA LEU A 113 -11.43 17.49 -0.23
C LEU A 113 -10.06 17.01 0.25
N ILE A 114 -9.87 15.70 0.27
CA ILE A 114 -8.54 15.10 0.38
C ILE A 114 -8.25 14.37 -0.93
N PHE A 115 -7.07 14.60 -1.48
CA PHE A 115 -6.58 13.90 -2.65
C PHE A 115 -5.36 13.05 -2.29
N ILE A 116 -5.36 11.77 -2.68
CA ILE A 116 -4.24 10.85 -2.48
C ILE A 116 -3.79 10.36 -3.85
N ALA A 117 -2.59 10.77 -4.27
CA ALA A 117 -2.13 10.49 -5.61
C ALA A 117 -0.79 9.73 -5.61
N ALA A 118 -0.78 8.53 -6.19
CA ALA A 118 0.44 7.81 -6.51
C ALA A 118 0.99 8.28 -7.85
N THR A 119 2.33 8.34 -7.94
CA THR A 119 3.06 8.51 -9.20
C THR A 119 3.58 7.15 -9.63
N TRP A 120 3.40 6.82 -10.91
CA TRP A 120 3.82 5.56 -11.50
C TRP A 120 4.83 5.80 -12.63
N GLY A 121 5.69 4.81 -12.90
CA GLY A 121 6.67 4.86 -13.97
C GLY A 121 7.55 6.13 -13.92
N GLU A 122 7.71 6.78 -15.05
CA GLU A 122 8.55 7.97 -15.22
C GLU A 122 7.81 9.30 -14.90
N GLY A 123 6.82 9.26 -14.04
CA GLY A 123 6.07 10.46 -13.62
C GLY A 123 4.61 10.47 -14.08
N ASP A 124 4.06 9.32 -14.42
CA ASP A 124 2.72 9.16 -14.94
C ASP A 124 1.68 8.93 -13.82
N PRO A 125 0.41 9.29 -14.04
CA PRO A 125 -0.66 8.87 -13.16
C PRO A 125 -0.90 7.36 -13.27
N PRO A 126 -1.47 6.71 -12.25
CA PRO A 126 -1.96 5.35 -12.35
C PRO A 126 -2.82 5.16 -13.60
N ALA A 127 -2.66 4.04 -14.31
CA ALA A 127 -3.26 3.82 -15.63
C ALA A 127 -4.78 4.08 -15.65
N ARG A 128 -5.48 3.67 -14.62
CA ARG A 128 -6.93 3.88 -14.47
C ARG A 128 -7.32 5.34 -14.25
N ALA A 129 -6.44 6.15 -13.69
CA ALA A 129 -6.69 7.55 -13.36
C ALA A 129 -6.42 8.51 -14.54
N ILE A 130 -5.81 8.05 -15.63
CA ILE A 130 -5.34 8.88 -16.77
C ILE A 130 -6.46 9.77 -17.32
N ARG A 131 -7.67 9.24 -17.51
CA ARG A 131 -8.81 10.01 -18.06
C ARG A 131 -9.13 11.21 -17.16
N ALA A 132 -9.46 10.96 -15.90
CA ALA A 132 -9.85 12.02 -14.97
C ALA A 132 -8.67 12.95 -14.63
N TYR A 133 -7.43 12.44 -14.65
CA TYR A 133 -6.24 13.28 -14.52
C TYR A 133 -6.12 14.28 -15.68
N ASN A 134 -6.26 13.82 -16.92
CA ASN A 134 -6.19 14.69 -18.10
C ASN A 134 -7.34 15.71 -18.12
N GLU A 135 -8.55 15.30 -17.74
CA GLU A 135 -9.69 16.22 -17.59
C GLU A 135 -9.41 17.29 -16.51
N LEU A 136 -8.86 16.90 -15.35
CA LEU A 136 -8.50 17.83 -14.27
C LEU A 136 -7.40 18.82 -14.69
N MET A 137 -6.40 18.35 -15.46
CA MET A 137 -5.32 19.21 -15.97
C MET A 137 -5.74 20.06 -17.16
N GLY A 138 -6.82 19.70 -17.86
CA GLY A 138 -7.32 20.38 -19.03
C GLY A 138 -7.95 21.76 -18.76
N GLU A 139 -8.11 22.58 -19.80
CA GLU A 139 -8.70 23.91 -19.70
C GLU A 139 -10.17 23.89 -19.25
N GLY A 140 -10.89 22.79 -19.51
CA GLY A 140 -12.29 22.60 -19.14
C GLY A 140 -12.52 22.22 -17.67
N ALA A 141 -11.48 22.12 -16.85
CA ALA A 141 -11.63 21.77 -15.44
C ALA A 141 -12.41 22.84 -14.68
N PRO A 142 -13.37 22.44 -13.83
CA PRO A 142 -14.25 23.38 -13.15
C PRO A 142 -13.50 24.18 -12.07
N ARG A 143 -13.99 25.37 -11.76
CA ARG A 143 -13.53 26.19 -10.63
C ARG A 143 -13.87 25.48 -9.30
N LEU A 144 -12.97 25.60 -8.33
CA LEU A 144 -13.09 25.01 -7.00
C LEU A 144 -13.16 26.08 -5.90
N ASP A 145 -13.76 27.22 -6.21
CA ASP A 145 -13.89 28.32 -5.26
C ASP A 145 -14.68 27.86 -4.02
N GLY A 146 -14.10 28.04 -2.83
CA GLY A 146 -14.70 27.62 -1.56
C GLY A 146 -14.46 26.13 -1.17
N VAL A 147 -13.71 25.38 -1.96
CA VAL A 147 -13.26 24.03 -1.61
C VAL A 147 -12.00 24.08 -0.76
N GLU A 148 -12.05 23.57 0.46
CA GLU A 148 -10.86 23.38 1.32
C GLU A 148 -10.21 22.02 1.01
N PHE A 149 -8.90 22.01 0.72
CA PHE A 149 -8.25 20.78 0.31
C PHE A 149 -6.89 20.51 0.96
N GLY A 150 -6.48 19.22 0.95
CA GLY A 150 -5.15 18.74 1.22
C GLY A 150 -4.77 17.60 0.28
N VAL A 151 -3.48 17.43 -0.01
CA VAL A 151 -2.96 16.40 -0.92
C VAL A 151 -1.92 15.55 -0.20
N LEU A 152 -2.04 14.24 -0.31
CA LEU A 152 -1.04 13.26 0.10
C LEU A 152 -0.47 12.60 -1.16
N ALA A 153 0.81 12.81 -1.42
CA ALA A 153 1.47 12.28 -2.60
C ALA A 153 2.29 11.04 -2.26
N LEU A 154 2.19 10.02 -3.09
CA LEU A 154 2.99 8.79 -2.99
C LEU A 154 3.89 8.67 -4.22
N GLY A 155 5.12 8.24 -3.99
CA GLY A 155 6.09 8.01 -5.05
C GLY A 155 7.23 7.11 -4.58
N ASP A 156 8.28 7.06 -5.38
CA ASP A 156 9.53 6.39 -5.08
C ASP A 156 10.68 7.34 -5.43
N THR A 157 11.51 7.68 -4.46
CA THR A 157 12.67 8.58 -4.64
C THR A 157 13.75 8.00 -5.55
N ALA A 158 13.65 6.73 -5.93
CA ALA A 158 14.50 6.14 -6.97
C ALA A 158 14.23 6.71 -8.37
N TYR A 159 13.07 7.34 -8.58
CA TYR A 159 12.67 7.92 -9.86
C TYR A 159 12.80 9.44 -9.85
N ALA A 160 13.19 10.01 -11.01
CA ALA A 160 13.40 11.46 -11.15
C ALA A 160 12.13 12.27 -10.84
N GLU A 161 10.98 11.75 -11.25
CA GLU A 161 9.67 12.37 -11.10
C GLU A 161 8.98 11.97 -9.77
N PHE A 162 9.75 11.96 -8.67
CA PHE A 162 9.24 11.63 -7.33
C PHE A 162 8.00 12.45 -6.96
N CYS A 163 6.88 11.76 -6.70
CA CYS A 163 5.59 12.35 -6.33
C CYS A 163 5.05 13.39 -7.34
N ALA A 164 5.45 13.33 -8.62
CA ALA A 164 5.11 14.33 -9.62
C ALA A 164 3.59 14.52 -9.78
N ILE A 165 2.82 13.43 -9.76
CA ILE A 165 1.35 13.50 -9.93
C ILE A 165 0.69 14.23 -8.76
N GLY A 166 1.08 13.91 -7.52
CA GLY A 166 0.57 14.61 -6.34
C GLY A 166 0.93 16.09 -6.34
N LYS A 167 2.14 16.45 -6.79
CA LYS A 167 2.59 17.84 -6.94
C LYS A 167 1.74 18.60 -7.96
N LYS A 168 1.57 18.03 -9.15
CA LYS A 168 0.77 18.63 -10.22
C LYS A 168 -0.70 18.78 -9.82
N ILE A 169 -1.30 17.80 -9.14
CA ILE A 169 -2.67 17.87 -8.63
C ILE A 169 -2.79 18.98 -7.58
N ASP A 170 -1.90 19.06 -6.61
CA ASP A 170 -1.90 20.06 -5.56
C ASP A 170 -1.84 21.49 -6.11
N GLU A 171 -0.94 21.74 -7.07
CA GLU A 171 -0.82 23.01 -7.78
C GLU A 171 -2.08 23.31 -8.60
N ARG A 172 -2.63 22.30 -9.27
CA ARG A 172 -3.84 22.48 -10.09
C ARG A 172 -5.07 22.79 -9.28
N LEU A 173 -5.30 22.13 -8.15
CA LEU A 173 -6.42 22.41 -7.26
C LEU A 173 -6.36 23.87 -6.74
N ALA A 174 -5.17 24.35 -6.38
CA ALA A 174 -4.96 25.74 -5.99
C ALA A 174 -5.22 26.70 -7.15
N ALA A 175 -4.74 26.42 -8.37
CA ALA A 175 -4.98 27.23 -9.56
C ALA A 175 -6.46 27.32 -9.95
N LEU A 176 -7.24 26.26 -9.68
CA LEU A 176 -8.69 26.24 -9.87
C LEU A 176 -9.47 27.03 -8.80
N GLY A 177 -8.80 27.61 -7.78
CA GLY A 177 -9.41 28.43 -6.72
C GLY A 177 -9.64 27.69 -5.41
N GLY A 178 -9.25 26.44 -5.30
CA GLY A 178 -9.29 25.69 -4.04
C GLY A 178 -8.35 26.29 -2.99
N LYS A 179 -8.76 26.24 -1.73
CA LYS A 179 -7.97 26.70 -0.59
C LYS A 179 -7.22 25.52 0.04
N ARG A 180 -5.88 25.48 -0.13
CA ARG A 180 -5.05 24.54 0.59
C ARG A 180 -5.11 24.84 2.09
N VAL A 181 -5.59 23.88 2.89
CA VAL A 181 -5.71 24.03 4.35
C VAL A 181 -4.71 23.13 5.09
N VAL A 182 -4.10 22.18 4.38
CA VAL A 182 -3.05 21.31 4.88
C VAL A 182 -1.95 21.24 3.82
N ASP A 183 -0.71 21.41 4.23
CA ASP A 183 0.43 21.30 3.32
C ASP A 183 0.54 19.88 2.76
N ARG A 184 0.92 19.77 1.48
CA ARG A 184 1.17 18.49 0.85
C ARG A 184 2.35 17.79 1.52
N VAL A 185 2.24 16.47 1.69
CA VAL A 185 3.35 15.61 2.07
C VAL A 185 3.66 14.65 0.92
N ASP A 186 4.94 14.60 0.55
CA ASP A 186 5.48 13.70 -0.47
C ASP A 186 6.07 12.49 0.24
N CYS A 187 5.46 11.32 0.08
CA CYS A 187 5.83 10.08 0.75
C CYS A 187 6.60 9.15 -0.19
N ASP A 188 7.69 8.58 0.31
CA ASP A 188 8.45 7.50 -0.33
C ASP A 188 7.84 6.13 0.00
N LEU A 189 8.52 5.04 -0.32
CA LEU A 189 8.05 3.66 -0.07
C LEU A 189 7.78 3.37 1.42
N ASP A 190 8.45 4.02 2.33
CA ASP A 190 8.25 3.95 3.79
C ASP A 190 7.16 4.93 4.29
N PHE A 191 6.13 5.13 3.50
CA PHE A 191 5.07 6.12 3.71
C PHE A 191 4.23 5.95 4.98
N ALA A 192 4.30 4.82 5.68
CA ALA A 192 3.35 4.49 6.74
C ALA A 192 3.31 5.53 7.88
N GLU A 193 4.47 5.93 8.40
CA GLU A 193 4.55 6.92 9.48
C GLU A 193 4.27 8.35 9.02
N PRO A 194 4.89 8.88 7.95
CA PRO A 194 4.58 10.22 7.46
C PRO A 194 3.12 10.36 7.03
N ALA A 195 2.53 9.35 6.37
CA ALA A 195 1.12 9.37 6.02
C ALA A 195 0.21 9.37 7.26
N ALA A 196 0.50 8.56 8.28
CA ALA A 196 -0.31 8.52 9.50
C ALA A 196 -0.31 9.87 10.23
N ARG A 197 0.83 10.56 10.32
CA ARG A 197 0.94 11.90 10.89
C ARG A 197 0.11 12.91 10.08
N TRP A 198 0.32 12.94 8.76
CA TRP A 198 -0.41 13.85 7.89
C TRP A 198 -1.92 13.62 7.95
N ILE A 199 -2.39 12.36 8.00
CA ILE A 199 -3.81 12.01 8.15
C ILE A 199 -4.38 12.61 9.43
N GLY A 200 -3.66 12.50 10.54
CA GLY A 200 -4.06 13.08 11.83
C GLY A 200 -4.24 14.61 11.75
N ASP A 201 -3.28 15.29 11.15
CA ASP A 201 -3.29 16.74 11.00
C ASP A 201 -4.39 17.19 10.01
N ALA A 202 -4.51 16.54 8.86
CA ALA A 202 -5.50 16.87 7.84
C ALA A 202 -6.94 16.70 8.37
N VAL A 203 -7.24 15.58 9.00
CA VAL A 203 -8.58 15.34 9.57
C VAL A 203 -8.88 16.36 10.69
N LYS A 204 -7.91 16.69 11.53
CA LYS A 204 -8.07 17.68 12.61
C LYS A 204 -8.39 19.06 12.05
N VAL A 205 -7.68 19.53 11.01
CA VAL A 205 -7.89 20.84 10.38
C VAL A 205 -9.24 20.90 9.67
N LEU A 206 -9.62 19.80 8.99
CA LEU A 206 -10.89 19.72 8.27
C LEU A 206 -12.10 19.46 9.18
N THR A 207 -11.89 19.11 10.45
CA THR A 207 -12.98 18.91 11.41
C THR A 207 -13.46 20.27 11.94
N PRO A 208 -14.78 20.54 11.91
CA PRO A 208 -15.32 21.78 12.48
C PRO A 208 -15.01 21.91 13.98
N PRO A 209 -14.70 23.11 14.50
CA PRO A 209 -14.26 23.32 15.88
C PRO A 209 -15.27 22.90 16.97
N ASN A 210 -16.49 22.50 16.62
CA ASN A 210 -17.55 22.05 17.54
C ASN A 210 -18.10 20.64 17.21
N ALA A 211 -17.34 19.79 16.53
CA ALA A 211 -17.71 18.40 16.22
C ALA A 211 -17.55 17.43 17.42
N GLY A 212 -17.50 17.89 18.64
CA GLY A 212 -17.33 17.13 19.86
C GLY A 212 -18.56 16.30 20.29
N GLY A 213 -19.07 15.47 19.41
CA GLY A 213 -19.97 14.37 19.72
C GLY A 213 -19.21 13.06 19.64
N ARG A 214 -18.96 12.40 20.78
CA ARG A 214 -18.38 11.05 20.82
C ARG A 214 -19.38 10.09 20.18
N VAL A 215 -19.26 9.86 18.87
CA VAL A 215 -20.00 8.79 18.20
C VAL A 215 -19.41 7.47 18.69
N ILE A 216 -20.14 6.80 19.58
CA ILE A 216 -19.87 5.38 19.87
C ILE A 216 -20.49 4.62 18.71
N GLU A 217 -19.66 4.26 17.74
CA GLU A 217 -20.04 3.36 16.68
C GLU A 217 -20.25 1.97 17.30
N VAL A 218 -21.50 1.58 17.49
CA VAL A 218 -21.86 0.19 17.78
C VAL A 218 -21.84 -0.53 16.44
N ASP A 219 -20.77 -1.26 16.18
CA ASP A 219 -20.65 -2.12 15.00
C ASP A 219 -21.66 -3.27 15.12
N PHE A 220 -22.83 -3.13 14.50
CA PHE A 220 -23.78 -4.21 14.30
C PHE A 220 -23.25 -5.11 13.18
N GLY A 221 -22.14 -5.84 13.49
CA GLY A 221 -21.68 -7.03 12.80
C GLY A 221 -22.07 -7.13 11.33
N ALA A 222 -21.49 -6.32 10.45
CA ALA A 222 -21.33 -6.74 9.08
C ALA A 222 -20.45 -8.00 9.15
N ARG A 223 -21.01 -9.15 8.76
CA ARG A 223 -20.27 -10.40 8.59
C ARG A 223 -19.01 -10.05 7.82
N PRO A 224 -17.81 -10.34 8.31
CA PRO A 224 -16.61 -10.15 7.50
C PRO A 224 -16.83 -10.99 6.26
N ALA A 225 -16.88 -10.37 5.09
CA ALA A 225 -16.58 -11.07 3.85
C ALA A 225 -15.26 -11.79 4.14
N ALA A 226 -15.17 -13.08 3.83
CA ALA A 226 -14.01 -13.89 4.10
C ALA A 226 -12.78 -13.09 3.64
N SER A 227 -12.04 -12.54 4.60
CA SER A 227 -10.82 -11.81 4.30
C SER A 227 -9.87 -12.87 3.77
N ALA A 228 -9.52 -12.78 2.50
CA ALA A 228 -8.37 -13.50 1.99
C ALA A 228 -7.24 -13.24 2.99
N SER A 229 -6.61 -14.30 3.50
CA SER A 229 -5.50 -14.18 4.45
C SER A 229 -4.48 -13.21 3.85
N THR A 230 -4.30 -12.07 4.50
CA THR A 230 -3.32 -11.06 4.07
C THR A 230 -1.94 -11.35 4.64
N ASP A 231 -1.72 -12.54 5.15
CA ASP A 231 -0.48 -12.95 5.79
C ASP A 231 0.56 -13.38 4.76
N ILE A 232 1.82 -13.14 5.10
CA ILE A 232 2.95 -13.67 4.35
C ILE A 232 2.99 -15.18 4.64
N VAL A 233 3.00 -15.98 3.56
CA VAL A 233 3.05 -17.42 3.63
C VAL A 233 4.31 -17.94 2.93
N GLU A 234 4.81 -19.09 3.36
CA GLU A 234 5.85 -19.82 2.64
C GLU A 234 5.20 -20.75 1.60
N ALA A 235 5.74 -20.72 0.39
CA ALA A 235 5.34 -21.59 -0.71
C ALA A 235 6.53 -22.42 -1.19
N GLU A 236 6.31 -23.71 -1.45
CA GLU A 236 7.31 -24.60 -2.03
C GLU A 236 7.30 -24.47 -3.55
N ILE A 237 8.49 -24.45 -4.14
CA ILE A 237 8.67 -24.41 -5.60
C ILE A 237 8.55 -25.81 -6.14
N THR A 238 7.46 -26.11 -6.83
CA THR A 238 7.19 -27.40 -7.47
C THR A 238 7.77 -27.46 -8.89
N GLU A 239 7.78 -26.32 -9.60
CA GLU A 239 8.42 -26.19 -10.91
C GLU A 239 9.25 -24.91 -11.00
N HIS A 240 10.40 -25.03 -11.68
CA HIS A 240 11.29 -23.92 -12.01
C HIS A 240 11.88 -24.20 -13.41
N VAL A 241 11.32 -23.52 -14.42
CA VAL A 241 11.62 -23.80 -15.82
C VAL A 241 11.96 -22.49 -16.55
N ASP A 242 13.12 -22.46 -17.23
CA ASP A 242 13.42 -21.40 -18.19
C ASP A 242 12.63 -21.68 -19.48
N LEU A 243 11.82 -20.71 -19.88
CA LEU A 243 10.95 -20.81 -21.06
C LEU A 243 11.64 -20.39 -22.36
N ASN A 244 12.80 -19.75 -22.26
CA ASN A 244 13.50 -19.25 -23.42
C ASN A 244 14.42 -20.32 -24.02
N SER A 245 14.59 -20.27 -25.32
CA SER A 245 15.55 -21.12 -26.03
C SER A 245 16.98 -20.60 -25.82
N SER A 246 17.97 -21.47 -26.03
CA SER A 246 19.40 -21.11 -25.96
C SER A 246 19.85 -20.03 -26.97
N ARG A 247 18.96 -19.63 -27.90
CA ARG A 247 19.20 -18.54 -28.87
C ARG A 247 18.64 -17.20 -28.45
N SER A 248 17.89 -17.16 -27.35
CA SER A 248 17.35 -15.92 -26.80
C SER A 248 18.37 -15.25 -25.86
N ASP A 249 18.43 -13.95 -25.88
CA ASP A 249 19.16 -13.13 -24.90
C ASP A 249 18.34 -12.86 -23.61
N LYS A 250 17.11 -13.36 -23.57
CA LYS A 250 16.22 -13.29 -22.43
C LYS A 250 16.19 -14.59 -21.64
N GLU A 251 15.88 -14.46 -20.38
CA GLU A 251 15.59 -15.57 -19.49
C GLU A 251 14.27 -15.29 -18.78
N THR A 252 13.27 -16.11 -19.03
CA THR A 252 11.94 -16.01 -18.45
C THR A 252 11.63 -17.29 -17.70
N ILE A 253 11.49 -17.19 -16.40
CA ILE A 253 11.25 -18.31 -15.52
C ILE A 253 9.76 -18.53 -15.33
N HIS A 254 9.28 -19.73 -15.62
CA HIS A 254 8.04 -20.27 -15.12
C HIS A 254 8.27 -20.84 -13.73
N LEU A 255 7.57 -20.33 -12.75
CA LEU A 255 7.66 -20.74 -11.35
C LEU A 255 6.29 -21.25 -10.91
N ALA A 256 6.18 -22.53 -10.52
CA ALA A 256 4.99 -23.06 -9.87
C ALA A 256 5.23 -23.16 -8.36
N LEU A 257 4.26 -22.67 -7.59
CA LEU A 257 4.31 -22.56 -6.14
C LEU A 257 3.17 -23.36 -5.53
N SER A 258 3.49 -24.29 -4.62
CA SER A 258 2.55 -25.07 -3.83
C SER A 258 2.50 -24.57 -2.38
N PHE A 259 1.36 -24.72 -1.73
CA PHE A 259 1.10 -24.19 -0.38
C PHE A 259 0.68 -25.32 0.56
N GLU A 260 1.40 -25.53 1.66
CA GLU A 260 1.14 -26.63 2.63
C GLU A 260 -0.31 -26.66 3.17
N ASN A 261 -0.92 -25.48 3.33
CA ASN A 261 -2.28 -25.32 3.86
C ASN A 261 -3.30 -25.00 2.76
N GLY A 262 -3.01 -25.35 1.51
CA GLY A 262 -3.77 -24.96 0.34
C GLY A 262 -3.43 -23.55 -0.16
N ALA A 263 -3.57 -23.32 -1.45
CA ALA A 263 -3.31 -22.02 -2.05
C ALA A 263 -4.27 -20.96 -1.48
N PRO A 264 -3.80 -19.72 -1.24
CA PRO A 264 -4.70 -18.62 -0.92
C PRO A 264 -5.79 -18.52 -2.00
N ALA A 265 -6.97 -18.13 -1.61
CA ALA A 265 -8.11 -18.00 -2.52
C ALA A 265 -7.89 -16.82 -3.47
N TYR A 266 -7.05 -17.03 -4.51
CA TYR A 266 -6.84 -16.04 -5.56
C TYR A 266 -7.79 -16.24 -6.73
N GLU A 267 -8.03 -15.17 -7.45
CA GLU A 267 -8.78 -15.15 -8.72
C GLU A 267 -7.84 -14.74 -9.88
N PRO A 268 -8.12 -15.17 -11.12
CA PRO A 268 -7.39 -14.67 -12.29
C PRO A 268 -7.42 -13.14 -12.37
N GLY A 269 -6.23 -12.53 -12.45
CA GLY A 269 -6.03 -11.07 -12.38
C GLY A 269 -5.37 -10.60 -11.10
N ASP A 270 -5.36 -11.44 -10.05
CA ASP A 270 -4.61 -11.18 -8.83
C ASP A 270 -3.10 -11.32 -9.04
N SER A 271 -2.33 -10.84 -8.08
CA SER A 271 -0.87 -10.93 -8.04
C SER A 271 -0.38 -11.59 -6.75
N LEU A 272 0.83 -12.10 -6.77
CA LEU A 272 1.59 -12.46 -5.58
C LEU A 272 2.73 -11.45 -5.37
N ASP A 273 2.79 -10.84 -4.22
CA ASP A 273 3.98 -10.14 -3.74
C ASP A 273 5.02 -11.17 -3.32
N LEU A 274 6.13 -11.28 -4.04
CA LEU A 274 7.25 -12.15 -3.73
C LEU A 274 8.29 -11.36 -2.93
N TYR A 275 8.73 -11.93 -1.80
CA TYR A 275 9.74 -11.35 -0.89
C TYR A 275 11.12 -11.91 -1.23
N PRO A 276 11.95 -11.16 -1.97
CA PRO A 276 13.26 -11.63 -2.39
C PRO A 276 14.30 -11.48 -1.31
N GLU A 277 15.47 -12.07 -1.56
CA GLU A 277 16.71 -11.77 -0.85
C GLU A 277 17.70 -11.07 -1.80
N ASN A 278 18.61 -10.28 -1.28
CA ASN A 278 19.71 -9.72 -2.05
C ASN A 278 20.76 -10.80 -2.40
N ASP A 279 21.54 -10.53 -3.45
CA ASP A 279 22.67 -11.38 -3.81
C ASP A 279 23.74 -11.31 -2.72
N PRO A 280 24.10 -12.44 -2.08
CA PRO A 280 25.13 -12.44 -1.04
C PRO A 280 26.48 -11.89 -1.51
N ALA A 281 26.86 -12.16 -2.77
CA ALA A 281 28.12 -11.67 -3.31
C ALA A 281 28.12 -10.13 -3.45
N TYR A 282 26.98 -9.55 -3.85
CA TYR A 282 26.81 -8.09 -3.90
C TYR A 282 26.88 -7.47 -2.50
N VAL A 283 26.23 -8.09 -1.51
CA VAL A 283 26.27 -7.64 -0.12
C VAL A 283 27.69 -7.72 0.43
N ASP A 284 28.42 -8.79 0.17
CA ASP A 284 29.80 -8.96 0.61
C ASP A 284 30.72 -7.90 0.01
N GLU A 285 30.57 -7.56 -1.27
CA GLU A 285 31.32 -6.47 -1.91
C GLU A 285 30.97 -5.11 -1.27
N LEU A 286 29.68 -4.83 -1.05
CA LEU A 286 29.23 -3.59 -0.42
C LEU A 286 29.81 -3.42 0.99
N LEU A 287 29.74 -4.46 1.82
CA LEU A 287 30.28 -4.45 3.18
C LEU A 287 31.80 -4.29 3.19
N LYS A 288 32.48 -4.92 2.25
CA LYS A 288 33.93 -4.74 2.08
C LYS A 288 34.30 -3.30 1.74
N LEU A 289 33.59 -2.66 0.80
CA LEU A 289 33.81 -1.27 0.43
C LEU A 289 33.49 -0.30 1.56
N ALA A 290 32.50 -0.62 2.39
CA ALA A 290 32.14 0.17 3.57
C ALA A 290 33.09 -0.02 4.78
N GLY A 291 34.05 -0.98 4.71
CA GLY A 291 34.93 -1.30 5.82
C GLY A 291 34.30 -2.18 6.90
N LEU A 292 33.21 -2.86 6.61
CA LEU A 292 32.39 -3.68 7.54
C LEU A 292 32.42 -5.17 7.19
N ALA A 293 33.44 -5.63 6.44
CA ALA A 293 33.61 -7.04 6.15
C ALA A 293 33.76 -7.84 7.44
N GLY A 294 33.01 -8.97 7.55
CA GLY A 294 33.01 -9.85 8.72
C GLY A 294 31.93 -9.56 9.78
N ASP A 295 31.11 -8.55 9.62
CA ASP A 295 29.91 -8.39 10.44
C ASP A 295 28.77 -9.27 9.91
N GLU A 296 28.71 -10.52 10.41
CA GLU A 296 27.76 -11.51 9.97
C GLU A 296 26.29 -11.13 10.28
N LYS A 297 26.07 -10.36 11.37
CA LYS A 297 24.72 -9.89 11.71
C LYS A 297 24.25 -8.85 10.71
N LEU A 298 25.11 -7.89 10.36
CA LEU A 298 24.81 -6.88 9.35
C LEU A 298 24.65 -7.51 7.97
N ARG A 299 25.53 -8.47 7.63
CA ARG A 299 25.44 -9.26 6.40
C ARG A 299 24.09 -9.96 6.25
N SER A 300 23.65 -10.67 7.27
CA SER A 300 22.36 -11.38 7.26
C SER A 300 21.18 -10.41 7.14
N ASP A 301 21.21 -9.28 7.83
CA ASP A 301 20.21 -8.21 7.74
C ASP A 301 20.12 -7.66 6.30
N PHE A 302 21.27 -7.37 5.69
CA PHE A 302 21.33 -6.79 4.35
C PHE A 302 20.91 -7.78 3.26
N ILE A 303 21.18 -9.07 3.43
CA ILE A 303 20.71 -10.10 2.50
C ILE A 303 19.18 -10.18 2.54
N LYS A 304 18.55 -10.11 3.72
CA LYS A 304 17.14 -10.51 3.91
C LYS A 304 16.15 -9.35 3.95
N SER A 305 16.58 -8.16 4.39
CA SER A 305 15.62 -7.13 4.81
C SER A 305 15.90 -5.73 4.28
N ARG A 306 17.08 -5.47 3.70
CA ARG A 306 17.47 -4.12 3.28
C ARG A 306 17.64 -4.00 1.77
N ASP A 307 17.08 -2.95 1.17
CA ASP A 307 17.36 -2.59 -0.22
C ASP A 307 18.75 -1.95 -0.29
N VAL A 308 19.71 -2.70 -0.80
CA VAL A 308 21.12 -2.31 -0.95
C VAL A 308 21.46 -1.81 -2.34
N THR A 309 20.52 -1.84 -3.27
CA THR A 309 20.73 -1.50 -4.67
C THR A 309 20.28 -0.08 -5.01
N THR A 310 19.24 0.40 -4.40
CA THR A 310 18.69 1.72 -4.72
C THR A 310 19.60 2.84 -4.24
N LEU A 311 19.85 3.81 -5.14
CA LEU A 311 20.51 5.07 -4.83
C LEU A 311 19.56 6.22 -5.14
N SER A 312 19.16 6.96 -4.12
CA SER A 312 18.29 8.12 -4.23
C SER A 312 19.03 9.41 -3.86
N LEU A 313 18.45 10.56 -4.20
CA LEU A 313 18.99 11.85 -3.76
C LEU A 313 19.09 11.92 -2.23
N ARG A 314 18.07 11.44 -1.52
CA ARG A 314 18.07 11.35 -0.06
C ARG A 314 19.22 10.49 0.47
N THR A 315 19.56 9.39 -0.20
CA THR A 315 20.69 8.54 0.17
C THR A 315 22.01 9.33 0.06
N VAL A 316 22.18 10.11 -1.02
CA VAL A 316 23.37 10.96 -1.21
C VAL A 316 23.43 12.06 -0.16
N GLU A 317 22.32 12.71 0.15
CA GLU A 317 22.22 13.72 1.21
C GLU A 317 22.55 13.14 2.58
N THR A 318 21.98 11.99 2.92
CA THR A 318 22.27 11.28 4.18
C THR A 318 23.73 10.87 4.28
N TYR A 319 24.33 10.41 3.16
CA TYR A 319 25.76 10.11 3.11
C TYR A 319 26.61 11.34 3.39
N ALA A 320 26.31 12.46 2.73
CA ALA A 320 27.02 13.72 2.93
C ALA A 320 26.91 14.27 4.37
N GLU A 321 25.73 14.13 4.97
CA GLU A 321 25.44 14.55 6.34
C GLU A 321 26.22 13.69 7.35
N LYS A 322 26.06 12.36 7.26
CA LYS A 322 26.64 11.39 8.21
C LYS A 322 28.17 11.33 8.12
N THR A 323 28.72 11.44 6.92
CA THR A 323 30.17 11.28 6.70
C THR A 323 30.92 12.60 6.66
N GLY A 324 30.25 13.70 6.38
CA GLY A 324 30.91 14.99 6.15
C GLY A 324 31.68 15.10 4.83
N HIS A 325 31.53 14.09 3.91
CA HIS A 325 32.33 13.97 2.70
C HIS A 325 32.20 15.20 1.78
N HIS A 326 33.31 15.96 1.61
CA HIS A 326 33.27 17.29 1.00
C HIS A 326 32.90 17.27 -0.50
N TYR A 327 33.34 16.27 -1.27
CA TYR A 327 32.98 16.16 -2.69
C TYR A 327 31.49 15.82 -2.87
N VAL A 328 30.90 15.01 -1.99
CA VAL A 328 29.49 14.71 -2.05
C VAL A 328 28.66 15.94 -1.68
N LYS A 329 29.13 16.73 -0.68
CA LYS A 329 28.47 18.01 -0.36
C LYS A 329 28.55 19.01 -1.52
N ALA A 330 29.69 19.08 -2.23
CA ALA A 330 29.83 19.91 -3.42
C ALA A 330 28.89 19.43 -4.54
N LEU A 331 28.81 18.12 -4.81
CA LEU A 331 27.90 17.54 -5.79
C LEU A 331 26.42 17.91 -5.56
N ILE A 332 26.02 17.98 -4.28
CA ILE A 332 24.66 18.42 -3.89
C ILE A 332 24.51 19.93 -4.09
N ALA A 333 25.46 20.72 -3.62
CA ALA A 333 25.42 22.18 -3.68
C ALA A 333 25.41 22.72 -5.13
N ASP A 334 26.12 22.03 -6.04
CA ASP A 334 26.18 22.35 -7.46
C ASP A 334 24.95 21.85 -8.26
N GLY A 335 23.97 21.18 -7.58
CA GLY A 335 22.76 20.65 -8.20
C GLY A 335 22.99 19.44 -9.11
N GLN A 336 24.19 18.87 -9.12
CA GLN A 336 24.58 17.76 -10.02
C GLN A 336 24.24 16.38 -9.47
N ALA A 337 23.82 16.27 -8.21
CA ALA A 337 23.55 14.99 -7.56
C ALA A 337 22.50 14.14 -8.29
N ARG A 338 21.44 14.75 -8.84
CA ARG A 338 20.39 14.03 -9.60
C ARG A 338 20.94 13.39 -10.88
N GLU A 339 21.75 14.10 -11.64
CA GLU A 339 22.37 13.57 -12.84
C GLU A 339 23.39 12.47 -12.49
N TRP A 340 24.16 12.68 -11.42
CA TRP A 340 25.15 11.73 -10.98
C TRP A 340 24.54 10.39 -10.55
N ILE A 341 23.40 10.36 -9.84
CA ILE A 341 22.76 9.12 -9.38
C ILE A 341 22.13 8.31 -10.52
N ALA A 342 21.86 8.91 -11.68
CA ALA A 342 21.19 8.25 -12.78
C ALA A 342 21.91 6.96 -13.21
N GLY A 343 21.23 5.81 -13.11
CA GLY A 343 21.78 4.49 -13.44
C GLY A 343 22.81 3.93 -12.43
N ARG A 344 23.13 4.63 -11.36
CA ARG A 344 24.02 4.17 -10.28
C ARG A 344 23.24 3.50 -9.15
N GLN A 345 23.96 2.73 -8.36
CA GLN A 345 23.48 2.06 -7.16
C GLN A 345 24.26 2.52 -5.92
N LEU A 346 23.82 2.15 -4.72
CA LEU A 346 24.48 2.50 -3.46
C LEU A 346 25.96 2.13 -3.44
N ILE A 347 26.31 0.99 -4.02
CA ILE A 347 27.69 0.53 -4.12
C ILE A 347 28.59 1.51 -4.91
N ASP A 348 28.04 2.21 -5.89
CA ASP A 348 28.79 3.20 -6.68
C ASP A 348 29.10 4.46 -5.86
N LEU A 349 28.16 4.87 -4.99
CA LEU A 349 28.40 5.99 -4.07
C LEU A 349 29.57 5.68 -3.14
N ILE A 350 29.55 4.52 -2.51
CA ILE A 350 30.59 4.10 -1.55
C ILE A 350 31.94 3.85 -2.26
N ALA A 351 31.90 3.27 -3.46
CA ALA A 351 33.12 3.02 -4.24
C ALA A 351 33.77 4.31 -4.79
N THR A 352 32.94 5.28 -5.21
CA THR A 352 33.43 6.55 -5.78
C THR A 352 33.94 7.52 -4.72
N PHE A 353 33.29 7.52 -3.56
CA PHE A 353 33.62 8.42 -2.44
C PHE A 353 33.93 7.61 -1.18
N PRO A 354 35.05 6.85 -1.17
CA PRO A 354 35.34 5.89 -0.13
C PRO A 354 35.59 6.56 1.22
N ILE A 355 34.89 6.09 2.25
CA ILE A 355 35.10 6.41 3.65
C ILE A 355 34.67 5.18 4.49
N ALA A 356 35.39 4.96 5.60
CA ALA A 356 34.94 3.92 6.53
C ALA A 356 33.64 4.32 7.18
N LEU A 357 32.64 3.43 7.09
CA LEU A 357 31.30 3.62 7.66
C LEU A 357 31.16 2.74 8.92
N ASP A 358 30.33 3.18 9.85
CA ASP A 358 29.80 2.27 10.86
C ASP A 358 28.49 1.61 10.39
N ALA A 359 28.07 0.56 11.09
CA ALA A 359 26.89 -0.21 10.74
C ALA A 359 25.59 0.61 10.81
N GLU A 360 25.51 1.59 11.70
CA GLU A 360 24.35 2.47 11.82
C GLU A 360 24.24 3.41 10.62
N THR A 361 25.32 4.03 10.25
CA THR A 361 25.39 4.89 9.05
C THR A 361 25.04 4.09 7.80
N LEU A 362 25.61 2.90 7.60
CA LEU A 362 25.31 2.10 6.42
C LEU A 362 23.83 1.66 6.38
N ARG A 363 23.23 1.34 7.54
CA ARG A 363 21.77 1.09 7.61
C ARG A 363 20.95 2.34 7.26
N ALA A 364 21.36 3.51 7.68
CA ALA A 364 20.67 4.76 7.37
C ALA A 364 20.68 5.11 5.88
N LEU A 365 21.65 4.58 5.12
CA LEU A 365 21.73 4.74 3.66
C LEU A 365 20.81 3.77 2.89
N THR A 366 20.18 2.84 3.57
CA THR A 366 19.33 1.80 2.97
C THR A 366 17.91 1.90 3.51
N ARG A 367 16.96 1.39 2.74
CA ARG A 367 15.55 1.28 3.11
C ARG A 367 15.14 -0.20 3.24
N PRO A 368 13.94 -0.52 3.77
CA PRO A 368 13.46 -1.90 3.76
C PRO A 368 13.40 -2.47 2.34
N LEU A 369 13.77 -3.74 2.17
CA LEU A 369 13.66 -4.44 0.91
C LEU A 369 12.17 -4.74 0.64
N ALA A 370 11.61 -4.07 -0.37
CA ALA A 370 10.22 -4.22 -0.73
C ALA A 370 9.98 -5.54 -1.51
N PRO A 371 8.84 -6.19 -1.32
CA PRO A 371 8.45 -7.30 -2.18
C PRO A 371 8.19 -6.82 -3.61
N ARG A 372 8.21 -7.77 -4.57
CA ARG A 372 7.85 -7.48 -5.96
C ARG A 372 6.57 -8.21 -6.34
N ALA A 373 5.58 -7.48 -6.82
CA ALA A 373 4.33 -8.04 -7.30
C ALA A 373 4.53 -8.70 -8.67
N TYR A 374 4.03 -9.93 -8.80
CA TYR A 374 3.95 -10.67 -10.07
C TYR A 374 2.52 -11.13 -10.27
N SER A 375 1.97 -10.89 -11.46
CA SER A 375 0.63 -11.37 -11.81
C SER A 375 0.61 -12.90 -11.80
N ILE A 376 -0.43 -13.47 -11.21
CA ILE A 376 -0.62 -14.93 -11.20
C ILE A 376 -0.98 -15.38 -12.61
N ALA A 377 -0.24 -16.39 -13.10
CA ALA A 377 -0.33 -16.91 -14.46
C ALA A 377 -1.13 -18.23 -14.55
N SER A 378 -1.91 -18.55 -13.52
CA SER A 378 -2.71 -19.79 -13.45
C SER A 378 -4.12 -19.53 -12.93
N SER A 379 -5.05 -20.43 -13.27
CA SER A 379 -6.36 -20.53 -12.67
C SER A 379 -6.38 -21.66 -11.65
N ARG A 380 -6.91 -21.41 -10.44
CA ARG A 380 -7.06 -22.45 -9.41
C ARG A 380 -7.93 -23.63 -9.86
N ARG A 381 -8.89 -23.39 -10.76
CA ARG A 381 -9.73 -24.46 -11.32
C ARG A 381 -8.93 -25.44 -12.17
N GLU A 382 -7.83 -24.97 -12.74
CA GLU A 382 -6.93 -25.78 -13.58
C GLU A 382 -5.82 -26.45 -12.78
N VAL A 383 -5.18 -25.69 -11.85
CA VAL A 383 -3.96 -26.15 -11.16
C VAL A 383 -4.18 -26.55 -9.69
N GLY A 384 -5.40 -26.37 -9.16
CA GLY A 384 -5.71 -26.72 -7.77
C GLY A 384 -5.03 -25.79 -6.75
N ASP A 385 -4.25 -26.38 -5.84
CA ASP A 385 -3.61 -25.66 -4.73
C ASP A 385 -2.22 -25.10 -5.10
N GLU A 386 -2.04 -24.73 -6.36
CA GLU A 386 -0.83 -24.08 -6.84
C GLU A 386 -1.12 -22.65 -7.33
N ALA A 387 -0.06 -21.84 -7.43
CA ALA A 387 -0.06 -20.57 -8.14
C ALA A 387 1.19 -20.49 -9.02
N HIS A 388 1.01 -20.14 -10.28
CA HIS A 388 2.12 -20.03 -11.24
C HIS A 388 2.47 -18.59 -11.51
N LEU A 389 3.77 -18.29 -11.69
CA LEU A 389 4.29 -16.97 -12.04
C LEU A 389 5.16 -17.06 -13.31
N LEU A 390 5.22 -15.95 -14.05
CA LEU A 390 6.15 -15.75 -15.14
C LEU A 390 7.05 -14.54 -14.81
N ILE A 391 8.36 -14.79 -14.70
CA ILE A 391 9.32 -13.81 -14.22
C ILE A 391 10.48 -13.70 -15.21
N SER A 392 10.62 -12.54 -15.84
CA SER A 392 11.77 -12.24 -16.69
C SER A 392 12.94 -11.75 -15.85
N ALA A 393 14.11 -12.36 -15.98
CA ALA A 393 15.34 -11.97 -15.32
C ALA A 393 15.85 -10.63 -15.90
N VAL A 394 15.98 -9.62 -15.04
CA VAL A 394 16.46 -8.29 -15.43
C VAL A 394 17.95 -8.22 -15.22
N ARG A 395 18.71 -8.08 -16.31
CA ARG A 395 20.16 -7.86 -16.30
C ARG A 395 20.51 -6.76 -17.29
N TYR A 396 21.43 -5.88 -16.89
CA TYR A 396 21.90 -4.77 -17.73
C TYR A 396 23.26 -4.29 -17.26
N ASP A 397 23.96 -3.58 -18.13
CA ASP A 397 25.21 -2.93 -17.77
C ASP A 397 25.01 -1.44 -17.54
N SER A 398 25.56 -0.91 -16.45
CA SER A 398 25.51 0.50 -16.15
C SER A 398 26.76 0.95 -15.37
N HIS A 399 27.38 2.04 -15.81
CA HIS A 399 28.61 2.61 -15.22
C HIS A 399 29.72 1.58 -15.02
N GLY A 400 29.93 0.72 -16.03
CA GLY A 400 30.98 -0.29 -16.05
C GLY A 400 30.77 -1.48 -15.09
N ARG A 401 29.54 -1.65 -14.57
CA ARG A 401 29.16 -2.77 -13.72
C ARG A 401 27.96 -3.52 -14.29
N ALA A 402 28.01 -4.84 -14.24
CA ALA A 402 26.84 -5.67 -14.47
C ALA A 402 25.82 -5.48 -13.34
N ARG A 403 24.58 -5.23 -13.69
CA ARG A 403 23.47 -4.98 -12.76
C ARG A 403 22.44 -6.09 -12.85
N LYS A 404 21.83 -6.43 -11.73
CA LYS A 404 20.79 -7.45 -11.64
C LYS A 404 19.58 -6.92 -10.88
N GLY A 405 18.38 -7.15 -11.42
CA GLY A 405 17.15 -6.93 -10.67
C GLY A 405 17.07 -7.90 -9.48
N VAL A 406 16.84 -7.40 -8.27
CA VAL A 406 16.93 -8.22 -7.04
C VAL A 406 15.97 -9.39 -7.07
N ALA A 407 14.66 -9.14 -7.23
CA ALA A 407 13.63 -10.19 -7.17
C ALA A 407 13.72 -11.15 -8.37
N SER A 408 13.91 -10.64 -9.58
CA SER A 408 13.95 -11.46 -10.77
C SER A 408 15.17 -12.39 -10.83
N ASN A 409 16.33 -11.93 -10.36
CA ASN A 409 17.52 -12.81 -10.29
C ASN A 409 17.56 -13.64 -9.01
N TYR A 410 16.86 -13.26 -7.93
CA TYR A 410 16.58 -14.16 -6.83
C TYR A 410 15.84 -15.40 -7.32
N THR A 411 14.80 -15.22 -8.14
CA THR A 411 14.03 -16.32 -8.71
C THR A 411 14.79 -17.09 -9.78
N ALA A 412 15.57 -16.43 -10.64
CA ALA A 412 16.28 -17.09 -11.73
C ALA A 412 17.50 -17.90 -11.25
N GLU A 413 18.28 -17.38 -10.31
CA GLU A 413 19.60 -17.93 -9.98
C GLU A 413 19.67 -18.64 -8.61
N ARG A 414 18.87 -18.19 -7.60
CA ARG A 414 19.10 -18.57 -6.20
C ARG A 414 18.06 -19.50 -5.61
N VAL A 415 16.83 -19.49 -6.15
CA VAL A 415 15.81 -20.47 -5.75
C VAL A 415 15.74 -21.60 -6.78
N LYS A 416 15.37 -22.79 -6.32
CA LYS A 416 15.29 -23.99 -7.15
C LYS A 416 14.08 -24.83 -6.76
N ARG A 417 13.70 -25.75 -7.60
CA ARG A 417 12.68 -26.76 -7.28
C ARG A 417 12.94 -27.43 -5.92
N GLY A 418 11.92 -27.55 -5.10
CA GLY A 418 11.99 -28.04 -3.70
C GLY A 418 12.43 -26.98 -2.68
N GLY A 419 12.85 -25.79 -3.14
CA GLY A 419 13.10 -24.65 -2.27
C GLY A 419 11.80 -23.91 -1.87
N ARG A 420 11.92 -22.98 -0.93
CA ARG A 420 10.78 -22.20 -0.44
C ARG A 420 10.97 -20.71 -0.71
N VAL A 421 9.87 -20.03 -0.98
CA VAL A 421 9.81 -18.57 -1.13
C VAL A 421 8.68 -17.99 -0.27
N ARG A 422 8.88 -16.79 0.22
CA ARG A 422 7.83 -16.06 0.96
C ARG A 422 7.02 -15.24 -0.02
N VAL A 423 5.71 -15.40 0.04
CA VAL A 423 4.78 -14.68 -0.83
C VAL A 423 3.58 -14.17 -0.04
N LYS A 424 2.89 -13.19 -0.61
CA LYS A 424 1.64 -12.66 -0.08
C LYS A 424 0.67 -12.43 -1.22
N LEU A 425 -0.58 -12.88 -1.05
CA LEU A 425 -1.63 -12.60 -2.03
C LEU A 425 -1.95 -11.11 -2.05
N LYS A 426 -2.01 -10.56 -3.26
CA LYS A 426 -2.41 -9.19 -3.56
C LYS A 426 -3.61 -9.21 -4.50
N PRO A 427 -4.84 -9.16 -3.96
CA PRO A 427 -6.05 -9.11 -4.77
C PRO A 427 -6.12 -7.86 -5.65
N ASN A 428 -6.63 -8.02 -6.88
CA ASN A 428 -6.82 -6.93 -7.82
C ASN A 428 -8.27 -6.89 -8.33
N LYS A 429 -9.14 -6.19 -7.62
CA LYS A 429 -10.56 -6.05 -7.96
C LYS A 429 -10.85 -5.37 -9.31
N HIS A 430 -9.84 -4.71 -9.87
CA HIS A 430 -9.99 -3.88 -11.06
C HIS A 430 -9.51 -4.56 -12.33
N PHE A 431 -8.83 -5.70 -12.21
CA PHE A 431 -8.35 -6.48 -13.33
C PHE A 431 -8.84 -7.91 -13.19
N ALA A 432 -10.10 -8.11 -13.53
CA ALA A 432 -10.80 -9.39 -13.42
C ALA A 432 -11.43 -9.78 -14.74
N LEU A 433 -11.74 -11.07 -14.90
CA LEU A 433 -12.49 -11.57 -16.04
C LEU A 433 -13.91 -10.94 -16.06
N PRO A 434 -14.41 -10.57 -17.24
CA PRO A 434 -15.83 -10.23 -17.40
C PRO A 434 -16.72 -11.48 -17.28
N ALA A 435 -18.03 -11.28 -17.36
CA ALA A 435 -19.00 -12.37 -17.38
C ALA A 435 -18.65 -13.41 -18.47
N PRO A 436 -18.89 -14.72 -18.23
CA PRO A 436 -18.43 -15.79 -19.13
C PRO A 436 -18.95 -15.72 -20.58
N ASP A 437 -20.08 -15.08 -20.80
CA ASP A 437 -20.70 -14.86 -22.12
C ASP A 437 -20.04 -13.73 -22.94
N LYS A 438 -19.18 -12.91 -22.32
CA LYS A 438 -18.54 -11.78 -22.99
C LYS A 438 -17.30 -12.19 -23.77
N ASP A 439 -17.12 -11.60 -24.94
CA ASP A 439 -15.89 -11.70 -25.71
C ASP A 439 -14.77 -10.92 -25.02
N VAL A 440 -13.55 -11.47 -25.05
CA VAL A 440 -12.36 -10.86 -24.40
C VAL A 440 -11.23 -10.75 -25.42
N ILE A 441 -10.67 -9.54 -25.55
CA ILE A 441 -9.44 -9.29 -26.28
C ILE A 441 -8.33 -9.03 -25.27
N MET A 442 -7.25 -9.79 -25.36
CA MET A 442 -6.09 -9.77 -24.47
C MET A 442 -4.84 -9.40 -25.25
N VAL A 443 -4.07 -8.42 -24.76
CA VAL A 443 -2.80 -7.99 -25.39
C VAL A 443 -1.71 -8.06 -24.32
N GLY A 444 -0.84 -9.07 -24.41
CA GLY A 444 0.16 -9.37 -23.38
C GLY A 444 1.56 -9.56 -23.95
N PRO A 445 2.34 -8.49 -24.19
CA PRO A 445 3.72 -8.62 -24.65
C PRO A 445 4.62 -9.15 -23.53
N GLY A 446 5.55 -10.04 -23.89
CA GLY A 446 6.51 -10.64 -22.95
C GLY A 446 5.82 -11.27 -21.74
N THR A 447 6.31 -11.03 -20.53
CA THR A 447 5.69 -11.52 -19.26
C THR A 447 4.33 -10.89 -18.96
N GLY A 448 3.91 -9.85 -19.70
CA GLY A 448 2.55 -9.30 -19.64
C GLY A 448 1.46 -10.31 -20.04
N VAL A 449 1.83 -11.44 -20.64
CA VAL A 449 0.92 -12.56 -20.94
C VAL A 449 0.48 -13.33 -19.68
N ALA A 450 1.19 -13.20 -18.57
CA ALA A 450 0.97 -13.96 -17.34
C ALA A 450 -0.51 -14.00 -16.88
N PRO A 451 -1.18 -12.86 -16.61
CA PRO A 451 -2.57 -12.87 -16.19
C PRO A 451 -3.51 -13.39 -17.27
N PHE A 452 -3.19 -13.20 -18.55
CA PHE A 452 -4.02 -13.68 -19.65
C PHE A 452 -3.94 -15.20 -19.82
N ARG A 453 -2.82 -15.83 -19.45
CA ARG A 453 -2.75 -17.29 -19.33
C ARG A 453 -3.75 -17.78 -18.27
N ALA A 454 -3.81 -17.13 -17.11
CA ALA A 454 -4.80 -17.46 -16.07
C ALA A 454 -6.24 -17.26 -16.58
N PHE A 455 -6.51 -16.18 -17.31
CA PHE A 455 -7.82 -15.90 -17.92
C PHE A 455 -8.25 -17.01 -18.89
N VAL A 456 -7.35 -17.45 -19.77
CA VAL A 456 -7.64 -18.52 -20.74
C VAL A 456 -7.92 -19.84 -20.01
N GLN A 457 -7.14 -20.18 -18.98
CA GLN A 457 -7.35 -21.37 -18.16
C GLN A 457 -8.70 -21.33 -17.44
N GLU A 458 -9.05 -20.23 -16.79
CA GLU A 458 -10.32 -20.06 -16.08
C GLU A 458 -11.49 -20.19 -17.02
N ARG A 459 -11.44 -19.51 -18.18
CA ARG A 459 -12.51 -19.58 -19.19
C ARG A 459 -12.68 -20.98 -19.76
N ARG A 460 -11.60 -21.75 -19.94
CA ARG A 460 -11.65 -23.15 -20.32
C ARG A 460 -12.29 -24.01 -19.24
N ALA A 461 -11.84 -23.86 -18.00
CA ALA A 461 -12.35 -24.65 -16.86
C ALA A 461 -13.81 -24.35 -16.53
N THR A 462 -14.31 -23.15 -16.87
CA THR A 462 -15.71 -22.74 -16.66
C THR A 462 -16.58 -22.88 -17.91
N GLU A 463 -16.05 -23.44 -19.00
CA GLU A 463 -16.76 -23.57 -20.29
C GLU A 463 -17.38 -22.23 -20.77
N ALA A 464 -16.65 -21.12 -20.58
CA ALA A 464 -17.13 -19.78 -20.93
C ALA A 464 -17.50 -19.71 -22.43
N SER A 465 -18.71 -19.25 -22.73
CA SER A 465 -19.24 -19.21 -24.10
C SER A 465 -18.76 -18.05 -24.95
N GLY A 466 -18.29 -16.96 -24.34
CA GLY A 466 -17.69 -15.82 -25.06
C GLY A 466 -16.36 -16.19 -25.69
N ARG A 467 -15.99 -15.52 -26.79
CA ARG A 467 -14.75 -15.76 -27.52
C ARG A 467 -13.57 -15.13 -26.81
N SER A 468 -12.38 -15.75 -26.93
CA SER A 468 -11.11 -15.22 -26.42
C SER A 468 -10.15 -14.97 -27.57
N TRP A 469 -9.57 -13.77 -27.61
CA TRP A 469 -8.56 -13.40 -28.60
C TRP A 469 -7.32 -12.87 -27.88
N LEU A 470 -6.21 -13.60 -27.97
CA LEU A 470 -4.94 -13.26 -27.33
C LEU A 470 -3.91 -12.81 -28.39
N PHE A 471 -3.41 -11.58 -28.23
CA PHE A 471 -2.24 -11.08 -28.92
C PHE A 471 -1.02 -11.21 -28.01
N PHE A 472 -0.05 -11.98 -28.44
CA PHE A 472 1.22 -12.21 -27.76
C PHE A 472 2.38 -11.88 -28.70
N GLY A 473 3.42 -11.27 -28.16
CA GLY A 473 4.67 -11.02 -28.85
C GLY A 473 5.80 -10.92 -27.85
N ASP A 474 6.96 -11.45 -28.23
CA ASP A 474 8.22 -11.33 -27.47
C ASP A 474 9.40 -11.23 -28.45
N ARG A 475 10.60 -10.81 -27.95
CA ARG A 475 11.85 -10.70 -28.73
C ARG A 475 12.68 -11.93 -28.55
#